data_0046c10512c6c774c0971bf8545db3b5
#
_entry.id   0046c10512c6c774c0971bf8545db3b5
#
_cell.length_a   1.000
_cell.length_b   1.000
_cell.length_c   1.000
_cell.angle_alpha   90.00
_cell.angle_beta   90.00
_cell.angle_gamma   90.00
#
_symmetry.space_group_name_H-M   'P 1'
#
loop_
_entity.id
_entity.type
_entity.pdbx_description
1 polymer ?
#
loop_
_entity_poly.entity_id
_entity_poly.type
_entity_poly.pdbx_seq_one_letter_code
_entity_poly.pdbx_strand_id
1 'polypeptide(L)'
;MIAFAAVALLAGCVQKEEVAVDPYATNFVYLKAPGLNTFNALFTAAGGYVQPFEEEQKLVVEVRSTKAAPQDVKVTIDSDESLVAAYNEANGTDYELLTGIDIQDLNITLKKGEYVSADTLRISHDLHEDLMEKGTKTYILPITITDFTGSLTKSEKATFYLFYNVTEVVGRVVKDYVGTEVDRSGWTVTHNGADITRTATSSSGYRTIPTGDAIIVDMGAMYDLKSFGVEFDWSISYAAKSVSLYYSEDGENYTEAGEYFNEFTQLNLIVEFFDVVHCRYVKIVMGAPLSYSCDINQLHATTAN
;
A
#
# COMPACT_ATOMS: atom_id res chain seq x y z
N MET A 1 43.64 -67.25 43.05
CA MET A 1 42.51 -66.54 43.64
C MET A 1 42.73 -65.05 43.35
N ILE A 2 42.09 -64.54 42.33
CA ILE A 2 42.23 -63.14 41.85
C ILE A 2 40.95 -62.43 42.30
N ALA A 3 41.10 -61.44 43.16
CA ALA A 3 39.99 -60.59 43.63
C ALA A 3 39.79 -59.42 42.62
N PHE A 4 38.62 -59.34 42.00
CA PHE A 4 38.17 -58.19 41.22
C PHE A 4 37.54 -57.16 42.17
N ALA A 5 38.16 -55.96 42.20
CA ALA A 5 37.57 -54.81 42.86
C ALA A 5 36.64 -54.06 41.84
N ALA A 6 35.37 -54.03 42.10
CA ALA A 6 34.42 -53.23 41.33
C ALA A 6 34.46 -51.79 41.82
N VAL A 7 34.89 -50.86 40.91
CA VAL A 7 34.78 -49.43 41.11
C VAL A 7 33.39 -48.99 40.61
N ALA A 8 32.50 -48.60 41.52
CA ALA A 8 31.24 -47.98 41.20
C ALA A 8 31.45 -46.51 40.85
N LEU A 9 31.33 -46.17 39.58
CA LEU A 9 31.26 -44.80 39.09
C LEU A 9 29.84 -44.24 39.39
N LEU A 10 29.76 -43.44 40.42
CA LEU A 10 28.56 -42.60 40.65
C LEU A 10 28.55 -41.48 39.60
N ALA A 11 27.86 -41.67 38.50
CA ALA A 11 27.50 -40.59 37.58
C ALA A 11 26.41 -39.74 38.26
N GLY A 12 26.83 -38.65 38.90
CA GLY A 12 25.92 -37.62 39.35
C GLY A 12 25.27 -36.93 38.14
N CYS A 13 24.01 -37.30 37.88
CA CYS A 13 23.17 -36.47 37.03
C CYS A 13 22.96 -35.11 37.69
N VAL A 14 23.69 -34.11 37.26
CA VAL A 14 23.34 -32.73 37.53
C VAL A 14 22.08 -32.48 36.67
N GLN A 15 20.90 -32.65 37.27
CA GLN A 15 19.70 -32.06 36.69
C GLN A 15 19.92 -30.56 36.64
N LYS A 16 20.13 -30.01 35.46
CA LYS A 16 19.86 -28.60 35.21
C LYS A 16 18.36 -28.44 35.49
N GLU A 17 18.03 -27.82 36.62
CA GLU A 17 16.70 -27.23 36.78
C GLU A 17 16.56 -26.24 35.60
N GLU A 18 15.85 -26.62 34.58
CA GLU A 18 15.25 -25.69 33.66
C GLU A 18 14.26 -24.89 34.51
N VAL A 19 14.69 -23.71 34.94
CA VAL A 19 13.77 -22.73 35.51
C VAL A 19 12.77 -22.46 34.43
N ALA A 20 11.58 -23.02 34.54
CA ALA A 20 10.49 -22.70 33.64
C ALA A 20 10.23 -21.20 33.78
N VAL A 21 10.75 -20.44 32.84
CA VAL A 21 10.48 -19.01 32.77
C VAL A 21 9.00 -18.89 32.48
N ASP A 22 8.23 -18.50 33.50
CA ASP A 22 6.81 -18.20 33.33
C ASP A 22 6.71 -17.11 32.24
N PRO A 23 6.20 -17.44 31.05
CA PRO A 23 6.09 -16.46 29.97
C PRO A 23 5.19 -15.29 30.35
N TYR A 24 4.38 -15.45 31.39
CA TYR A 24 3.54 -14.40 31.96
C TYR A 24 4.26 -13.59 33.06
N ALA A 25 5.44 -13.98 33.51
CA ALA A 25 6.17 -13.25 34.56
C ALA A 25 6.74 -11.93 34.02
N THR A 26 7.16 -11.88 32.75
CA THR A 26 7.83 -10.73 32.14
C THR A 26 6.83 -9.67 31.69
N ASN A 27 7.11 -8.43 32.01
CA ASN A 27 6.36 -7.28 31.48
C ASN A 27 7.11 -6.68 30.30
N PHE A 28 6.53 -6.83 29.11
CA PHE A 28 7.12 -6.33 27.86
C PHE A 28 6.58 -4.95 27.50
N VAL A 29 7.45 -4.10 26.93
CA VAL A 29 7.08 -2.85 26.28
C VAL A 29 7.16 -3.02 24.76
N TYR A 30 6.17 -2.48 24.02
CA TYR A 30 6.04 -2.63 22.58
C TYR A 30 5.28 -1.45 21.97
N LEU A 31 5.37 -1.32 20.64
CA LEU A 31 4.61 -0.36 19.85
C LEU A 31 3.36 -1.01 19.25
N LYS A 32 2.29 -0.27 19.19
CA LYS A 32 1.07 -0.67 18.49
C LYS A 32 0.50 0.49 17.70
N ALA A 33 0.32 0.28 16.40
CA ALA A 33 -0.45 1.17 15.54
C ALA A 33 -1.87 0.62 15.41
N PRO A 34 -2.89 1.35 15.90
CA PRO A 34 -4.30 0.96 15.71
C PRO A 34 -4.81 1.26 14.29
N GLY A 35 -4.06 2.01 13.49
CA GLY A 35 -4.41 2.42 12.12
C GLY A 35 -3.66 1.65 11.03
N LEU A 36 -3.78 2.13 9.80
CA LEU A 36 -3.05 1.62 8.64
C LEU A 36 -1.56 1.97 8.79
N ASN A 37 -0.72 1.06 8.35
CA ASN A 37 0.73 1.23 8.30
C ASN A 37 1.27 1.24 6.87
N THR A 38 0.38 1.29 5.89
CA THR A 38 0.71 1.34 4.48
C THR A 38 -0.01 2.52 3.86
N PHE A 39 0.74 3.35 3.17
CA PHE A 39 0.27 4.53 2.47
C PHE A 39 0.62 4.42 1.00
N ASN A 40 -0.25 4.97 0.14
CA ASN A 40 -0.01 5.01 -1.29
C ASN A 40 0.08 6.47 -1.73
N ALA A 41 1.05 6.79 -2.56
CA ALA A 41 1.23 8.10 -3.16
C ALA A 41 1.36 7.96 -4.68
N LEU A 42 0.65 8.80 -5.41
CA LEU A 42 0.77 8.92 -6.85
C LEU A 42 1.54 10.19 -7.18
N PHE A 43 2.47 10.13 -8.11
CA PHE A 43 3.23 11.30 -8.55
C PHE A 43 3.47 11.28 -10.05
N THR A 44 3.90 12.42 -10.61
CA THR A 44 4.36 12.50 -11.99
C THR A 44 5.75 13.09 -12.07
N ALA A 45 6.61 12.53 -12.91
CA ALA A 45 7.93 13.05 -13.14
C ALA A 45 7.93 14.42 -13.86
N ALA A 46 6.87 14.73 -14.60
CA ALA A 46 6.83 15.88 -15.52
C ALA A 46 6.12 17.13 -15.00
N GLY A 47 5.45 17.12 -13.85
CA GLY A 47 4.59 18.24 -13.48
C GLY A 47 4.51 18.59 -12.01
N GLY A 48 5.28 17.95 -11.15
CA GLY A 48 5.21 18.19 -9.70
C GLY A 48 3.83 17.88 -9.11
N TYR A 49 3.00 17.09 -9.80
CA TYR A 49 1.73 16.63 -9.27
C TYR A 49 1.98 15.47 -8.32
N VAL A 50 1.59 15.67 -7.08
CA VAL A 50 1.61 14.61 -6.06
C VAL A 50 0.23 14.56 -5.46
N GLN A 51 -0.37 13.38 -5.49
CA GLN A 51 -1.62 13.13 -4.82
C GLN A 51 -1.40 12.10 -3.74
N PRO A 52 -1.50 12.48 -2.45
CA PRO A 52 -1.64 11.52 -1.38
C PRO A 52 -2.97 10.79 -1.59
N PHE A 53 -2.95 9.48 -1.49
CA PHE A 53 -4.13 8.65 -1.78
C PHE A 53 -5.28 8.85 -0.80
N GLU A 54 -5.02 9.30 0.40
CA GLU A 54 -6.04 9.62 1.40
C GLU A 54 -5.66 10.91 2.13
N GLU A 55 -6.55 11.89 2.09
CA GLU A 55 -6.41 13.09 2.89
C GLU A 55 -6.29 12.74 4.37
N GLU A 56 -5.21 13.17 5.00
CA GLU A 56 -4.99 13.16 6.46
C GLU A 56 -5.05 11.80 7.19
N GLN A 57 -4.49 10.74 6.67
CA GLN A 57 -4.24 9.58 7.53
C GLN A 57 -3.08 9.88 8.49
N LYS A 58 -3.43 10.39 9.65
CA LYS A 58 -2.49 10.50 10.78
C LYS A 58 -2.27 9.10 11.35
N LEU A 59 -1.10 8.54 11.10
CA LEU A 59 -0.72 7.33 11.81
C LEU A 59 -0.50 7.68 13.29
N VAL A 60 -1.21 6.96 14.14
CA VAL A 60 -1.08 7.06 15.59
C VAL A 60 -0.42 5.79 16.10
N VAL A 61 0.71 5.91 16.78
CA VAL A 61 1.39 4.77 17.39
C VAL A 61 1.40 4.93 18.91
N GLU A 62 0.90 3.92 19.60
CA GLU A 62 0.83 3.86 21.05
C GLU A 62 1.99 3.05 21.61
N VAL A 63 2.52 3.48 22.75
CA VAL A 63 3.38 2.63 23.60
C VAL A 63 2.50 1.79 24.50
N ARG A 64 2.71 0.51 24.50
CA ARG A 64 1.96 -0.44 25.33
C ARG A 64 2.87 -1.34 26.15
N SER A 65 2.32 -1.89 27.23
CA SER A 65 2.95 -2.96 28.00
C SER A 65 1.99 -4.13 28.20
N THR A 66 2.58 -5.32 28.39
CA THR A 66 1.79 -6.54 28.60
C THR A 66 1.15 -6.62 29.99
N LYS A 67 1.66 -5.86 30.94
CA LYS A 67 1.10 -5.68 32.30
C LYS A 67 1.11 -4.20 32.66
N ALA A 68 0.35 -3.83 33.69
CA ALA A 68 0.38 -2.47 34.22
C ALA A 68 1.82 -2.04 34.52
N ALA A 69 2.18 -0.84 34.10
CA ALA A 69 3.52 -0.29 34.33
C ALA A 69 3.78 -0.15 35.85
N PRO A 70 4.87 -0.70 36.38
CA PRO A 70 5.14 -0.67 37.82
C PRO A 70 5.50 0.74 38.33
N GLN A 71 5.93 1.59 37.43
CA GLN A 71 6.28 2.99 37.65
C GLN A 71 6.06 3.78 36.37
N ASP A 72 6.25 5.09 36.36
CA ASP A 72 6.30 5.89 35.15
C ASP A 72 7.49 5.40 34.30
N VAL A 73 7.23 5.00 33.05
CA VAL A 73 8.21 4.53 32.10
C VAL A 73 8.33 5.55 30.97
N LYS A 74 9.48 6.20 30.88
CA LYS A 74 9.80 7.05 29.73
C LYS A 74 10.32 6.18 28.62
N VAL A 75 9.74 6.29 27.43
CA VAL A 75 10.10 5.51 26.25
C VAL A 75 10.59 6.47 25.19
N THR A 76 11.79 6.26 24.69
CA THR A 76 12.34 6.97 23.52
C THR A 76 12.15 6.11 22.30
N ILE A 77 11.60 6.70 21.26
CA ILE A 77 11.30 6.07 19.98
C ILE A 77 12.10 6.82 18.92
N ASP A 78 12.62 6.09 17.94
CA ASP A 78 13.34 6.68 16.82
C ASP A 78 13.24 5.77 15.59
N SER A 79 13.62 6.30 14.44
CA SER A 79 13.82 5.48 13.24
C SER A 79 15.17 4.75 13.34
N ASP A 80 15.21 3.53 12.81
CA ASP A 80 16.43 2.72 12.76
C ASP A 80 16.64 2.17 11.34
N GLU A 81 17.42 2.89 10.55
CA GLU A 81 17.73 2.52 9.15
C GLU A 81 18.42 1.16 9.03
N SER A 82 19.16 0.72 10.06
CA SER A 82 19.85 -0.58 10.03
C SER A 82 18.88 -1.76 9.90
N LEU A 83 17.61 -1.54 10.29
CA LEU A 83 16.54 -2.55 10.19
C LEU A 83 16.00 -2.75 8.77
N VAL A 84 16.25 -1.83 7.83
CA VAL A 84 15.76 -1.95 6.44
C VAL A 84 16.40 -3.16 5.75
N ALA A 85 17.72 -3.30 5.85
CA ALA A 85 18.44 -4.42 5.25
C ALA A 85 17.99 -5.77 5.82
N ALA A 86 17.81 -5.83 7.15
CA ALA A 86 17.33 -7.05 7.82
C ALA A 86 15.87 -7.39 7.42
N TYR A 87 15.02 -6.37 7.27
CA TYR A 87 13.65 -6.56 6.79
C TYR A 87 13.63 -7.12 5.36
N ASN A 88 14.40 -6.51 4.45
CA ASN A 88 14.49 -6.93 3.06
C ASN A 88 14.97 -8.38 2.93
N GLU A 89 16.03 -8.74 3.67
CA GLU A 89 16.54 -10.11 3.69
C GLU A 89 15.49 -11.13 4.17
N ALA A 90 14.79 -10.80 5.26
CA ALA A 90 13.79 -11.69 5.85
C ALA A 90 12.53 -11.87 4.96
N ASN A 91 12.17 -10.88 4.15
CA ASN A 91 10.94 -10.88 3.35
C ASN A 91 11.17 -11.03 1.85
N GLY A 92 12.43 -11.04 1.38
CA GLY A 92 12.76 -11.13 -0.05
C GLY A 92 12.34 -9.88 -0.83
N THR A 93 12.43 -8.70 -0.21
CA THR A 93 12.09 -7.39 -0.78
C THR A 93 13.35 -6.55 -1.02
N ASP A 94 13.19 -5.44 -1.75
CA ASP A 94 14.25 -4.47 -2.05
C ASP A 94 13.84 -3.04 -1.67
N TYR A 95 13.03 -2.89 -0.63
CA TYR A 95 12.53 -1.59 -0.18
C TYR A 95 13.66 -0.66 0.23
N GLU A 96 13.50 0.62 -0.08
CA GLU A 96 14.44 1.67 0.35
C GLU A 96 13.94 2.36 1.62
N LEU A 97 14.90 2.98 2.34
CA LEU A 97 14.55 3.78 3.51
C LEU A 97 13.74 5.00 3.09
N LEU A 98 12.60 5.18 3.75
CA LEU A 98 11.83 6.40 3.64
C LEU A 98 12.53 7.53 4.40
N THR A 99 12.89 8.60 3.70
CA THR A 99 13.54 9.79 4.26
C THR A 99 12.62 11.00 4.17
N GLY A 100 12.91 12.06 4.93
CA GLY A 100 12.16 13.33 4.86
C GLY A 100 10.82 13.33 5.59
N ILE A 101 10.50 12.29 6.37
CA ILE A 101 9.27 12.23 7.19
C ILE A 101 9.52 12.92 8.52
N ASP A 102 8.60 13.80 8.92
CA ASP A 102 8.60 14.42 10.25
C ASP A 102 7.89 13.51 11.24
N ILE A 103 8.64 13.03 12.22
CA ILE A 103 8.14 12.21 13.32
C ILE A 103 8.10 13.06 14.57
N GLN A 104 6.90 13.32 15.10
CA GLN A 104 6.70 14.13 16.28
C GLN A 104 6.46 13.26 17.52
N ASP A 105 6.78 13.80 18.69
CA ASP A 105 6.56 13.16 19.99
C ASP A 105 7.34 11.85 20.21
N LEU A 106 8.62 11.85 19.84
CA LEU A 106 9.55 10.71 19.99
C LEU A 106 9.75 10.24 21.44
N ASN A 107 9.30 11.01 22.44
CA ASN A 107 9.41 10.69 23.85
C ASN A 107 8.03 10.55 24.49
N ILE A 108 7.62 9.32 24.75
CA ILE A 108 6.31 8.96 25.28
C ILE A 108 6.44 8.45 26.71
N THR A 109 5.53 8.81 27.59
CA THR A 109 5.51 8.27 28.96
C THR A 109 4.31 7.33 29.16
N LEU A 110 4.62 6.07 29.46
CA LEU A 110 3.64 5.12 29.98
C LEU A 110 3.53 5.30 31.49
N LYS A 111 2.37 5.76 31.97
CA LYS A 111 2.15 6.07 33.38
C LYS A 111 2.05 4.82 34.23
N LYS A 112 2.48 4.96 35.49
CA LYS A 112 2.32 3.89 36.49
C LYS A 112 0.86 3.41 36.58
N GLY A 113 0.68 2.12 36.51
CA GLY A 113 -0.64 1.46 36.57
C GLY A 113 -1.32 1.33 35.21
N GLU A 114 -0.84 2.01 34.16
CA GLU A 114 -1.41 1.97 32.84
C GLU A 114 -0.79 0.86 31.96
N TYR A 115 -1.54 0.43 30.96
CA TYR A 115 -1.12 -0.55 29.93
C TYR A 115 -0.86 0.12 28.57
N VAL A 116 -1.35 1.34 28.41
CA VAL A 116 -1.32 2.11 27.16
C VAL A 116 -0.92 3.53 27.50
N SER A 117 -0.04 4.11 26.71
CA SER A 117 0.31 5.52 26.85
C SER A 117 -0.88 6.42 26.48
N ALA A 118 -1.03 7.54 27.21
CA ALA A 118 -2.00 8.57 26.85
C ALA A 118 -1.52 9.40 25.64
N ASP A 119 -0.21 9.63 25.56
CA ASP A 119 0.43 10.30 24.43
C ASP A 119 0.75 9.27 23.35
N THR A 120 0.74 9.73 22.12
CA THR A 120 0.96 8.90 20.93
C THR A 120 1.99 9.53 20.02
N LEU A 121 2.80 8.70 19.38
CA LEU A 121 3.64 9.12 18.28
C LEU A 121 2.75 9.52 17.10
N ARG A 122 3.03 10.66 16.49
CA ARG A 122 2.32 11.15 15.30
C ARG A 122 3.31 11.24 14.15
N ILE A 123 2.90 10.70 13.03
CA ILE A 123 3.66 10.78 11.78
C ILE A 123 2.82 11.62 10.83
N SER A 124 3.36 12.75 10.39
CA SER A 124 2.71 13.54 9.36
C SER A 124 3.15 13.05 7.97
N HIS A 125 2.19 12.98 7.07
CA HIS A 125 2.36 12.55 5.70
C HIS A 125 2.43 13.75 4.77
N ASP A 126 3.31 14.70 5.06
CA ASP A 126 3.67 15.68 4.06
C ASP A 126 4.48 14.95 2.99
N LEU A 127 3.90 14.78 1.81
CA LEU A 127 4.60 14.23 0.67
C LEU A 127 5.71 15.20 0.29
N HIS A 128 6.92 14.80 0.63
CA HIS A 128 8.09 15.58 0.32
C HIS A 128 8.43 15.46 -1.18
N GLU A 129 8.85 16.55 -1.77
CA GLU A 129 9.37 16.58 -3.16
C GLU A 129 10.43 15.50 -3.39
N ASP A 130 11.19 15.16 -2.36
CA ASP A 130 12.22 14.10 -2.40
C ASP A 130 11.68 12.71 -2.80
N LEU A 131 10.40 12.40 -2.52
CA LEU A 131 9.78 11.14 -2.95
C LEU A 131 9.47 11.15 -4.46
N MET A 132 9.27 12.31 -5.05
CA MET A 132 8.97 12.46 -6.48
C MET A 132 10.19 12.18 -7.37
N GLU A 133 11.39 12.45 -6.87
CA GLU A 133 12.63 12.24 -7.62
C GLU A 133 13.04 10.76 -7.68
N LYS A 134 12.43 9.90 -6.87
CA LYS A 134 12.90 8.53 -6.67
C LYS A 134 12.21 7.47 -7.55
N GLY A 135 11.13 7.80 -8.22
CA GLY A 135 10.41 6.89 -9.11
C GLY A 135 9.45 5.91 -8.40
N THR A 136 8.78 5.06 -9.16
CA THR A 136 7.87 4.03 -8.65
C THR A 136 8.60 3.04 -7.76
N LYS A 137 8.30 3.05 -6.46
CA LYS A 137 8.99 2.21 -5.47
C LYS A 137 8.21 2.11 -4.16
N THR A 138 8.47 1.05 -3.40
CA THR A 138 8.03 0.96 -2.01
C THR A 138 9.17 1.39 -1.10
N TYR A 139 8.88 2.34 -0.22
CA TYR A 139 9.74 2.80 0.85
C TYR A 139 9.29 2.24 2.18
N ILE A 140 10.23 2.02 3.09
CA ILE A 140 9.96 1.50 4.43
C ILE A 140 10.63 2.41 5.47
N LEU A 141 9.90 2.72 6.55
CA LEU A 141 10.45 3.43 7.71
C LEU A 141 10.27 2.54 8.94
N PRO A 142 11.36 1.94 9.45
CA PRO A 142 11.34 1.24 10.72
C PRO A 142 11.33 2.25 11.87
N ILE A 143 10.35 2.15 12.75
CA ILE A 143 10.23 2.95 13.97
C ILE A 143 10.33 2.01 15.15
N THR A 144 11.27 2.23 16.05
CA THR A 144 11.56 1.30 17.13
C THR A 144 11.74 2.02 18.47
N ILE A 145 11.50 1.30 19.54
CA ILE A 145 11.90 1.74 20.88
C ILE A 145 13.41 1.61 20.96
N THR A 146 14.12 2.74 21.11
CA THR A 146 15.57 2.80 21.24
C THR A 146 16.01 2.75 22.69
N ASP A 147 15.26 3.40 23.60
CA ASP A 147 15.55 3.39 25.04
C ASP A 147 14.26 3.47 25.87
N PHE A 148 14.31 3.01 27.10
CA PHE A 148 13.23 3.18 28.07
C PHE A 148 13.75 3.06 29.50
N THR A 149 13.07 3.73 30.44
CA THR A 149 13.39 3.66 31.87
C THR A 149 12.63 2.52 32.55
N GLY A 150 13.21 2.00 33.64
CA GLY A 150 12.53 1.02 34.50
C GLY A 150 12.84 -0.43 34.20
N SER A 151 12.02 -1.34 34.73
CA SER A 151 12.27 -2.77 34.76
C SER A 151 11.46 -3.58 33.72
N LEU A 152 11.01 -2.92 32.64
CA LEU A 152 10.34 -3.60 31.54
C LEU A 152 11.36 -4.32 30.64
N THR A 153 10.88 -5.21 29.81
CA THR A 153 11.68 -5.90 28.79
C THR A 153 11.23 -5.41 27.42
N LYS A 154 12.17 -5.09 26.53
CA LYS A 154 11.85 -4.76 25.14
C LYS A 154 11.27 -6.00 24.45
N SER A 155 10.09 -5.85 23.86
CA SER A 155 9.46 -6.91 23.08
C SER A 155 10.10 -7.03 21.69
N GLU A 156 9.99 -8.20 21.06
CA GLU A 156 10.27 -8.36 19.62
C GLU A 156 9.34 -7.49 18.76
N LYS A 157 8.15 -7.11 19.28
CA LYS A 157 7.21 -6.16 18.66
C LYS A 157 7.48 -4.70 19.04
N ALA A 158 8.67 -4.37 19.47
CA ALA A 158 9.08 -2.99 19.77
C ALA A 158 9.40 -2.19 18.50
N THR A 159 9.43 -2.83 17.34
CA THR A 159 9.59 -2.20 16.04
C THR A 159 8.27 -2.23 15.29
N PHE A 160 7.95 -1.12 14.68
CA PHE A 160 6.82 -0.91 13.79
C PHE A 160 7.36 -0.48 12.44
N TYR A 161 6.81 -1.02 11.36
CA TYR A 161 7.22 -0.68 10.00
C TYR A 161 6.12 0.12 9.30
N LEU A 162 6.46 1.30 8.84
CA LEU A 162 5.64 2.13 7.98
C LEU A 162 6.06 1.90 6.54
N PHE A 163 5.08 1.67 5.66
CA PHE A 163 5.30 1.46 4.23
C PHE A 163 4.71 2.61 3.44
N TYR A 164 5.46 3.07 2.45
CA TYR A 164 5.02 4.04 1.47
C TYR A 164 5.17 3.45 0.06
N ASN A 165 4.05 3.24 -0.60
CA ASN A 165 4.03 2.83 -2.00
C ASN A 165 3.92 4.09 -2.86
N VAL A 166 4.99 4.44 -3.56
CA VAL A 166 5.04 5.58 -4.47
C VAL A 166 4.91 5.04 -5.88
N THR A 167 3.92 5.54 -6.64
CA THR A 167 3.65 5.10 -8.00
C THR A 167 3.67 6.32 -8.93
N GLU A 168 4.53 6.29 -9.93
CA GLU A 168 4.53 7.27 -11.00
C GLU A 168 3.31 7.06 -11.90
N VAL A 169 2.61 8.14 -12.20
CA VAL A 169 1.44 8.11 -13.06
C VAL A 169 1.59 9.16 -14.17
N VAL A 170 1.02 8.87 -15.33
CA VAL A 170 1.06 9.76 -16.51
C VAL A 170 -0.20 10.62 -16.63
N GLY A 171 -1.11 10.53 -15.66
CA GLY A 171 -2.37 11.28 -15.64
C GLY A 171 -2.95 11.40 -14.25
N ARG A 172 -4.14 11.98 -14.16
CA ARG A 172 -4.91 12.17 -12.94
C ARG A 172 -6.39 11.85 -13.16
N VAL A 173 -7.08 11.50 -12.07
CA VAL A 173 -8.54 11.35 -12.13
C VAL A 173 -9.21 12.73 -12.19
N VAL A 174 -10.20 12.85 -13.06
CA VAL A 174 -10.97 14.09 -13.26
C VAL A 174 -12.47 13.78 -13.27
N LYS A 175 -13.30 14.82 -13.11
CA LYS A 175 -14.77 14.67 -13.10
C LYS A 175 -15.38 14.62 -14.48
N ASP A 176 -14.78 15.32 -15.43
CA ASP A 176 -15.29 15.52 -16.78
C ASP A 176 -14.22 15.17 -17.82
N TYR A 177 -14.64 14.68 -18.96
CA TYR A 177 -13.73 14.43 -20.09
C TYR A 177 -13.13 15.73 -20.62
N VAL A 178 -11.84 15.67 -20.95
CA VAL A 178 -11.09 16.78 -21.56
C VAL A 178 -10.73 16.40 -22.99
N GLY A 179 -11.03 17.28 -23.94
CA GLY A 179 -10.72 17.08 -25.37
C GLY A 179 -11.94 16.68 -26.20
N THR A 180 -11.69 16.18 -27.42
CA THR A 180 -12.71 15.76 -28.37
C THR A 180 -12.92 14.25 -28.33
N GLU A 181 -14.18 13.79 -28.20
CA GLU A 181 -14.49 12.36 -28.12
C GLU A 181 -14.06 11.61 -29.40
N VAL A 182 -13.43 10.47 -29.20
CA VAL A 182 -13.03 9.54 -30.27
C VAL A 182 -14.25 8.78 -30.75
N ASP A 183 -14.41 8.67 -32.10
CA ASP A 183 -15.43 7.81 -32.68
C ASP A 183 -15.17 6.33 -32.34
N ARG A 184 -16.11 5.71 -31.66
CA ARG A 184 -16.01 4.34 -31.16
C ARG A 184 -16.51 3.29 -32.18
N SER A 185 -16.96 3.69 -33.37
CA SER A 185 -17.52 2.78 -34.36
C SER A 185 -16.52 1.74 -34.89
N GLY A 186 -15.23 2.06 -34.84
CA GLY A 186 -14.13 1.16 -35.23
C GLY A 186 -13.53 0.36 -34.09
N TRP A 187 -14.06 0.45 -32.88
CA TRP A 187 -13.46 -0.22 -31.72
C TRP A 187 -13.80 -1.72 -31.71
N THR A 188 -12.87 -2.48 -31.16
CA THR A 188 -13.06 -3.88 -30.74
C THR A 188 -12.67 -3.97 -29.28
N VAL A 189 -13.57 -4.42 -28.42
CA VAL A 189 -13.34 -4.55 -26.97
C VAL A 189 -13.51 -6.01 -26.56
N THR A 190 -12.52 -6.55 -25.88
CA THR A 190 -12.51 -7.94 -25.41
C THR A 190 -12.26 -8.05 -23.91
N HIS A 191 -12.89 -9.05 -23.30
CA HIS A 191 -12.65 -9.49 -21.94
C HIS A 191 -12.44 -11.01 -21.93
N ASN A 192 -11.26 -11.47 -21.49
CA ASN A 192 -10.88 -12.88 -21.51
C ASN A 192 -11.12 -13.55 -22.89
N GLY A 193 -10.82 -12.81 -23.99
CA GLY A 193 -11.01 -13.26 -25.37
C GLY A 193 -12.46 -13.23 -25.87
N ALA A 194 -13.43 -12.90 -25.05
CA ALA A 194 -14.82 -12.71 -25.48
C ALA A 194 -15.05 -11.28 -25.96
N ASP A 195 -15.73 -11.12 -27.09
CA ASP A 195 -16.13 -9.82 -27.62
C ASP A 195 -17.22 -9.20 -26.75
N ILE A 196 -16.96 -8.00 -26.21
CA ILE A 196 -17.90 -7.19 -25.43
C ILE A 196 -18.10 -5.80 -26.05
N THR A 197 -17.69 -5.60 -27.30
CA THR A 197 -17.66 -4.31 -27.97
C THR A 197 -19.02 -3.59 -27.90
N ARG A 198 -20.11 -4.31 -28.17
CA ARG A 198 -21.44 -3.70 -28.13
C ARG A 198 -21.78 -3.13 -26.76
N THR A 199 -21.47 -3.85 -25.67
CA THR A 199 -21.70 -3.34 -24.32
C THR A 199 -20.80 -2.14 -24.04
N ALA A 200 -19.51 -2.24 -24.35
CA ALA A 200 -18.51 -1.24 -24.03
C ALA A 200 -18.61 0.07 -24.87
N THR A 201 -19.38 0.09 -25.97
CA THR A 201 -19.46 1.26 -26.85
C THR A 201 -20.87 1.84 -27.03
N SER A 202 -21.92 1.23 -26.51
CA SER A 202 -23.30 1.62 -26.84
C SER A 202 -24.29 1.49 -25.69
N SER A 203 -24.04 1.82 -24.50
CA SER A 203 -24.98 1.79 -23.34
C SER A 203 -26.10 0.69 -23.39
N SER A 204 -25.82 -0.43 -24.04
CA SER A 204 -26.79 -1.50 -24.28
C SER A 204 -26.67 -2.66 -23.28
N GLY A 205 -26.62 -2.33 -22.00
CA GLY A 205 -26.43 -3.26 -20.89
C GLY A 205 -25.10 -3.05 -20.19
N TYR A 206 -24.73 -4.01 -19.36
CA TYR A 206 -23.47 -3.96 -18.62
C TYR A 206 -22.72 -5.28 -18.73
N ARG A 207 -21.44 -5.24 -18.38
CA ARG A 207 -20.57 -6.42 -18.26
C ARG A 207 -19.89 -6.43 -16.91
N THR A 208 -20.12 -7.49 -16.14
CA THR A 208 -19.38 -7.72 -14.89
C THR A 208 -17.94 -8.16 -15.19
N ILE A 209 -16.99 -7.45 -14.61
CA ILE A 209 -15.55 -7.71 -14.75
C ILE A 209 -15.00 -8.07 -13.36
N PRO A 210 -14.49 -9.27 -13.15
CA PRO A 210 -13.86 -9.65 -11.90
C PRO A 210 -12.62 -8.81 -11.59
N THR A 211 -12.33 -8.65 -10.29
CA THR A 211 -11.08 -8.01 -9.83
C THR A 211 -9.87 -8.73 -10.39
N GLY A 212 -8.94 -7.96 -10.95
CA GLY A 212 -7.71 -8.46 -11.57
C GLY A 212 -7.86 -8.87 -13.04
N ASP A 213 -9.09 -8.99 -13.55
CA ASP A 213 -9.32 -9.27 -14.96
C ASP A 213 -9.05 -8.02 -15.82
N ALA A 214 -8.58 -8.26 -17.05
CA ALA A 214 -8.26 -7.22 -18.00
C ALA A 214 -9.29 -7.11 -19.11
N ILE A 215 -9.61 -5.87 -19.49
CA ILE A 215 -10.30 -5.51 -20.72
C ILE A 215 -9.26 -4.98 -21.69
N ILE A 216 -9.31 -5.42 -22.95
CA ILE A 216 -8.47 -4.92 -24.04
C ILE A 216 -9.37 -4.14 -25.00
N VAL A 217 -9.00 -2.90 -25.25
CA VAL A 217 -9.63 -2.00 -26.23
C VAL A 217 -8.67 -1.85 -27.40
N ASP A 218 -9.05 -2.31 -28.58
CA ASP A 218 -8.46 -1.93 -29.86
C ASP A 218 -9.32 -0.82 -30.46
N MET A 219 -8.78 0.38 -30.57
CA MET A 219 -9.50 1.53 -31.10
C MET A 219 -9.55 1.57 -32.63
N GLY A 220 -8.94 0.59 -33.30
CA GLY A 220 -8.93 0.46 -34.76
C GLY A 220 -7.93 1.39 -35.48
N ALA A 221 -7.47 2.45 -34.83
CA ALA A 221 -6.48 3.41 -35.32
C ALA A 221 -5.61 3.94 -34.18
N MET A 222 -4.51 4.60 -34.55
CA MET A 222 -3.65 5.33 -33.61
C MET A 222 -4.31 6.66 -33.24
N TYR A 223 -4.26 7.02 -31.96
CA TYR A 223 -4.76 8.28 -31.43
C TYR A 223 -3.76 8.90 -30.44
N ASP A 224 -3.79 10.22 -30.35
CA ASP A 224 -3.13 11.02 -29.31
C ASP A 224 -4.16 11.26 -28.18
N LEU A 225 -4.26 10.33 -27.27
CA LEU A 225 -5.28 10.37 -26.22
C LEU A 225 -4.98 11.47 -25.19
N LYS A 226 -5.99 12.28 -24.90
CA LYS A 226 -5.98 13.26 -23.81
C LYS A 226 -6.69 12.76 -22.58
N SER A 227 -7.75 11.97 -22.75
CA SER A 227 -8.37 11.27 -21.61
C SER A 227 -8.92 9.90 -22.00
N PHE A 228 -9.04 9.04 -21.00
CA PHE A 228 -9.70 7.74 -21.11
C PHE A 228 -10.57 7.50 -19.89
N GLY A 229 -11.76 6.93 -20.09
CA GLY A 229 -12.70 6.71 -18.98
C GLY A 229 -13.47 5.41 -19.06
N VAL A 230 -13.81 4.91 -17.87
CA VAL A 230 -14.67 3.76 -17.65
C VAL A 230 -15.97 4.26 -17.00
N GLU A 231 -17.09 4.06 -17.68
CA GLU A 231 -18.41 4.27 -17.11
C GLU A 231 -18.92 2.96 -16.52
N PHE A 232 -19.29 3.00 -15.25
CA PHE A 232 -19.88 1.87 -14.53
C PHE A 232 -21.40 1.93 -14.61
N ASP A 233 -22.05 0.80 -14.33
CA ASP A 233 -23.50 0.69 -14.40
C ASP A 233 -24.19 1.53 -13.31
N TRP A 234 -25.45 1.76 -13.44
CA TRP A 234 -26.41 2.67 -12.79
C TRP A 234 -26.21 3.05 -11.31
N SER A 235 -25.34 2.37 -10.56
CA SER A 235 -25.08 2.67 -9.14
C SER A 235 -23.58 2.58 -8.82
N ILE A 236 -23.12 3.53 -8.01
CA ILE A 236 -21.75 3.54 -7.50
C ILE A 236 -21.32 2.23 -6.81
N SER A 237 -22.28 1.46 -6.30
CA SER A 237 -22.00 0.16 -5.70
C SER A 237 -21.43 -0.87 -6.67
N TYR A 238 -21.56 -0.64 -7.97
CA TYR A 238 -21.05 -1.46 -9.06
C TYR A 238 -19.78 -0.85 -9.71
N ALA A 239 -19.26 0.23 -9.17
CA ALA A 239 -18.03 0.83 -9.65
C ALA A 239 -16.81 0.18 -9.00
N ALA A 240 -15.69 0.22 -9.70
CA ALA A 240 -14.39 -0.15 -9.15
C ALA A 240 -13.87 0.91 -8.19
N LYS A 241 -13.11 0.48 -7.17
CA LYS A 241 -12.32 1.37 -6.33
C LYS A 241 -11.15 1.98 -7.10
N SER A 242 -10.58 1.19 -8.02
CA SER A 242 -9.46 1.61 -8.86
C SER A 242 -9.48 0.88 -10.20
N VAL A 243 -8.77 1.43 -11.16
CA VAL A 243 -8.39 0.76 -12.41
C VAL A 243 -6.92 1.01 -12.69
N SER A 244 -6.19 -0.02 -13.15
CA SER A 244 -4.86 0.18 -13.69
C SER A 244 -4.96 0.28 -15.21
N LEU A 245 -4.38 1.33 -15.79
CA LEU A 245 -4.37 1.58 -17.22
C LEU A 245 -3.00 1.27 -17.81
N TYR A 246 -3.04 0.68 -18.99
CA TYR A 246 -1.87 0.42 -19.84
C TYR A 246 -2.21 0.83 -21.26
N TYR A 247 -1.23 1.28 -22.02
CA TYR A 247 -1.39 1.65 -23.42
C TYR A 247 -0.34 0.97 -24.31
N SER A 248 -0.68 0.80 -25.57
CA SER A 248 0.20 0.13 -26.54
C SER A 248 -0.09 0.62 -27.96
N GLU A 249 0.93 0.63 -28.80
CA GLU A 249 0.80 0.89 -30.25
C GLU A 249 0.47 -0.40 -31.03
N ASP A 250 1.00 -1.53 -30.60
CA ASP A 250 0.99 -2.81 -31.33
C ASP A 250 0.04 -3.87 -30.74
N GLY A 251 -0.46 -3.66 -29.50
CA GLY A 251 -1.32 -4.61 -28.80
C GLY A 251 -0.57 -5.77 -28.12
N GLU A 252 0.75 -5.81 -28.23
CA GLU A 252 1.61 -6.84 -27.62
C GLU A 252 2.46 -6.25 -26.49
N ASN A 253 3.08 -5.09 -26.71
CA ASN A 253 3.93 -4.40 -25.75
C ASN A 253 3.16 -3.27 -25.07
N TYR A 254 2.83 -3.47 -23.79
CA TYR A 254 2.06 -2.50 -23.02
C TYR A 254 2.95 -1.70 -22.07
N THR A 255 2.80 -0.38 -22.09
CA THR A 255 3.38 0.55 -21.12
C THR A 255 2.34 0.83 -20.04
N GLU A 256 2.74 0.79 -18.80
CA GLU A 256 1.86 1.14 -17.67
C GLU A 256 1.64 2.66 -17.62
N ALA A 257 0.37 3.07 -17.58
CA ALA A 257 -0.01 4.46 -17.36
C ALA A 257 -0.19 4.77 -15.86
N GLY A 258 -0.46 3.76 -15.06
CA GLY A 258 -0.62 3.85 -13.62
C GLY A 258 -1.93 3.25 -13.10
N GLU A 259 -2.05 3.18 -11.77
CA GLU A 259 -3.29 2.83 -11.08
C GLU A 259 -4.02 4.12 -10.66
N TYR A 260 -5.31 4.20 -10.98
CA TYR A 260 -6.16 5.36 -10.75
C TYR A 260 -7.34 4.98 -9.88
N PHE A 261 -7.57 5.76 -8.84
CA PHE A 261 -8.58 5.45 -7.82
C PHE A 261 -9.83 6.31 -8.00
N ASN A 262 -11.00 5.75 -7.71
CA ASN A 262 -12.30 6.43 -7.83
C ASN A 262 -12.53 7.42 -6.67
N GLU A 263 -11.74 8.49 -6.65
CA GLU A 263 -11.69 9.49 -5.58
C GLU A 263 -13.01 10.25 -5.41
N PHE A 264 -13.71 10.47 -6.50
CA PHE A 264 -14.93 11.27 -6.46
C PHE A 264 -16.18 10.43 -6.17
N THR A 265 -16.03 9.13 -5.95
CA THR A 265 -17.15 8.21 -5.74
C THR A 265 -18.22 8.38 -6.83
N GLN A 266 -17.79 8.39 -8.10
CA GLN A 266 -18.63 8.60 -9.27
C GLN A 266 -18.83 7.31 -10.07
N LEU A 267 -19.84 7.32 -10.95
CA LEU A 267 -20.05 6.24 -11.91
C LEU A 267 -18.97 6.23 -12.99
N ASN A 268 -18.35 7.38 -13.27
CA ASN A 268 -17.30 7.50 -14.26
C ASN A 268 -15.93 7.64 -13.58
N LEU A 269 -15.03 6.73 -13.85
CA LEU A 269 -13.62 6.90 -13.53
C LEU A 269 -12.94 7.40 -14.80
N ILE A 270 -12.61 8.69 -14.84
CA ILE A 270 -12.02 9.37 -15.99
C ILE A 270 -10.61 9.77 -15.65
N VAL A 271 -9.66 9.37 -16.48
CA VAL A 271 -8.25 9.75 -16.38
C VAL A 271 -7.92 10.76 -17.47
N GLU A 272 -7.48 11.95 -17.08
CA GLU A 272 -6.84 12.93 -17.96
C GLU A 272 -5.33 12.67 -17.96
N PHE A 273 -4.74 12.46 -19.13
CA PHE A 273 -3.29 12.35 -19.26
C PHE A 273 -2.66 13.74 -19.25
N PHE A 274 -1.51 13.89 -18.55
CA PHE A 274 -0.79 15.18 -18.49
C PHE A 274 -0.28 15.55 -19.87
N ASP A 275 0.45 14.63 -20.50
CA ASP A 275 0.79 14.68 -21.91
C ASP A 275 -0.09 13.72 -22.69
N VAL A 276 -0.22 13.95 -24.01
CA VAL A 276 -0.98 13.02 -24.85
C VAL A 276 -0.29 11.67 -24.92
N VAL A 277 -1.09 10.61 -24.83
CA VAL A 277 -0.63 9.23 -24.96
C VAL A 277 -0.88 8.73 -26.37
N HIS A 278 0.20 8.50 -27.14
CA HIS A 278 0.12 7.96 -28.49
C HIS A 278 -0.08 6.46 -28.46
N CYS A 279 -1.28 5.98 -28.80
CA CYS A 279 -1.60 4.55 -28.75
C CYS A 279 -2.78 4.17 -29.66
N ARG A 280 -2.87 2.87 -29.96
CA ARG A 280 -4.06 2.23 -30.55
C ARG A 280 -4.79 1.35 -29.54
N TYR A 281 -4.06 0.78 -28.61
CA TYR A 281 -4.63 -0.19 -27.66
C TYR A 281 -4.58 0.36 -26.24
N VAL A 282 -5.68 0.15 -25.50
CA VAL A 282 -5.73 0.40 -24.07
C VAL A 282 -6.09 -0.89 -23.35
N LYS A 283 -5.32 -1.24 -22.32
CA LYS A 283 -5.65 -2.33 -21.43
C LYS A 283 -6.05 -1.76 -20.07
N ILE A 284 -7.17 -2.24 -19.56
CA ILE A 284 -7.74 -1.82 -18.28
C ILE A 284 -7.74 -3.05 -17.36
N VAL A 285 -7.04 -2.99 -16.25
CA VAL A 285 -7.13 -4.03 -15.21
C VAL A 285 -8.03 -3.52 -14.10
N MET A 286 -9.06 -4.31 -13.79
CA MET A 286 -10.10 -3.91 -12.84
C MET A 286 -9.66 -4.12 -11.40
N GLY A 287 -9.74 -3.08 -10.58
CA GLY A 287 -9.54 -3.15 -9.13
C GLY A 287 -10.73 -3.77 -8.39
N ALA A 288 -10.69 -3.76 -7.07
CA ALA A 288 -11.79 -4.25 -6.24
C ALA A 288 -13.05 -3.39 -6.41
N PRO A 289 -14.25 -3.95 -6.32
CA PRO A 289 -15.49 -3.17 -6.35
C PRO A 289 -15.66 -2.31 -5.09
N LEU A 290 -16.39 -1.22 -5.22
CA LEU A 290 -16.79 -0.41 -4.06
C LEU A 290 -17.72 -1.20 -3.12
N SER A 291 -18.67 -1.99 -3.66
CA SER A 291 -19.58 -2.79 -2.84
C SER A 291 -19.86 -4.19 -3.37
N TYR A 292 -20.42 -4.33 -4.58
CA TYR A 292 -20.93 -5.62 -5.08
C TYR A 292 -20.06 -6.25 -6.16
N SER A 293 -19.95 -5.60 -7.31
CA SER A 293 -19.21 -6.05 -8.49
C SER A 293 -18.71 -4.84 -9.27
N CYS A 294 -17.78 -5.04 -10.19
CA CYS A 294 -17.41 -4.02 -11.15
C CYS A 294 -18.18 -4.27 -12.44
N ASP A 295 -19.24 -3.52 -12.67
CA ASP A 295 -20.10 -3.65 -13.83
C ASP A 295 -19.88 -2.46 -14.76
N ILE A 296 -19.15 -2.67 -15.86
CA ILE A 296 -18.91 -1.61 -16.85
C ILE A 296 -20.11 -1.45 -17.77
N ASN A 297 -20.43 -0.21 -18.10
CA ASN A 297 -21.45 0.17 -19.07
C ASN A 297 -20.83 0.66 -20.37
N GLN A 298 -19.92 1.66 -20.31
CA GLN A 298 -19.27 2.20 -21.49
C GLN A 298 -17.78 2.51 -21.22
N LEU A 299 -17.05 2.59 -22.33
CA LEU A 299 -15.67 3.08 -22.37
C LEU A 299 -15.62 4.29 -23.31
N HIS A 300 -14.86 5.31 -22.93
CA HIS A 300 -14.71 6.54 -23.66
C HIS A 300 -13.24 6.94 -23.75
N ALA A 301 -12.89 7.60 -24.84
CA ALA A 301 -11.59 8.21 -25.02
C ALA A 301 -11.74 9.57 -25.69
N THR A 302 -10.83 10.48 -25.42
CA THR A 302 -10.76 11.79 -26.09
C THR A 302 -9.35 12.05 -26.60
N THR A 303 -9.26 12.85 -27.67
CA THR A 303 -8.01 13.41 -28.16
C THR A 303 -7.85 14.87 -27.70
N ALA A 304 -6.62 15.39 -27.72
CA ALA A 304 -6.41 16.84 -27.54
C ALA A 304 -7.11 17.62 -28.66
N ASN A 305 -7.59 18.82 -28.32
CA ASN A 305 -8.21 19.74 -29.29
C ASN A 305 -7.16 20.36 -30.24
#